data_dcae7aafc2e9394bf7167291a21aa56c
#
_entry.id   dcae7aafc2e9394bf7167291a21aa56c
#
_cell.length_a   1.000
_cell.length_b   1.000
_cell.length_c   1.000
_cell.angle_alpha   90.00
_cell.angle_beta   90.00
_cell.angle_gamma   90.00
#
_symmetry.space_group_name_H-M   'P 1'
#
loop_
_entity.id
_entity.type
_entity.pdbx_description
1 polymer ?
#
loop_
_entity_poly.entity_id
_entity_poly.type
_entity_poly.pdbx_seq_one_letter_code
_entity_poly.pdbx_strand_id
1 'polypeptide(L)'
;KNIGYGAVCNTNRLHAPLFLDVCVEVPAFWPVRDKMVLNITDGLRSQYDGGPDKNAKFAYIDNRLYFASDPFALDMVCHNRIVAKRKEMGVAVNENPRFTEYLRYAERLGLGIADPAKIAHVRV
;
A
#
# COMPACT_ATOMS: atom_id res chain seq x y z
N LYS A 1 -2.89 -0.31 3.25
CA LYS A 1 -2.57 -0.10 4.68
C LYS A 1 -3.22 1.16 5.24
N ASN A 2 -2.96 2.33 4.69
CA ASN A 2 -3.38 3.61 5.29
C ASN A 2 -4.89 3.79 5.42
N ILE A 3 -5.68 3.23 4.51
CA ILE A 3 -7.14 3.23 4.60
C ILE A 3 -7.61 2.51 5.88
N GLY A 4 -7.10 1.30 6.13
CA GLY A 4 -7.45 0.54 7.32
C GLY A 4 -7.12 1.29 8.61
N TYR A 5 -5.93 1.84 8.69
CA TYR A 5 -5.48 2.57 9.89
C TYR A 5 -6.14 3.95 10.03
N GLY A 6 -6.44 4.63 8.94
CA GLY A 6 -7.11 5.93 8.95
C GLY A 6 -8.59 5.89 9.29
N ALA A 7 -9.23 4.74 9.11
CA ALA A 7 -10.65 4.55 9.39
C ALA A 7 -10.96 4.19 10.85
N VAL A 8 -9.95 3.99 11.70
CA VAL A 8 -10.12 3.58 13.11
C VAL A 8 -9.44 4.54 14.08
N CYS A 9 -10.02 4.70 15.28
CA CYS A 9 -9.54 5.67 16.27
C CYS A 9 -8.31 5.19 17.07
N ASN A 10 -8.06 3.88 17.16
CA ASN A 10 -7.02 3.31 18.03
C ASN A 10 -5.90 2.63 17.23
N THR A 11 -5.24 3.40 16.36
CA THR A 11 -4.23 2.91 15.43
C THR A 11 -3.01 2.31 16.13
N ASN A 12 -2.56 2.87 17.25
CA ASN A 12 -1.39 2.38 17.97
C ASN A 12 -1.56 0.92 18.45
N ARG A 13 -2.72 0.59 19.00
CA ARG A 13 -3.02 -0.76 19.49
C ARG A 13 -3.04 -1.80 18.37
N LEU A 14 -3.37 -1.36 17.16
CA LEU A 14 -3.56 -2.24 16.00
C LEU A 14 -2.27 -2.50 15.21
N HIS A 15 -1.18 -1.76 15.47
CA HIS A 15 0.09 -1.95 14.75
C HIS A 15 0.80 -3.26 15.08
N ALA A 16 0.63 -3.80 16.26
CA ALA A 16 1.14 -5.12 16.64
C ALA A 16 0.27 -5.70 17.78
N PRO A 17 -0.11 -6.96 17.71
CA PRO A 17 0.23 -7.99 16.71
C PRO A 17 -0.66 -8.02 15.47
N LEU A 18 -1.73 -7.21 15.41
CA LEU A 18 -2.84 -7.31 14.43
C LEU A 18 -2.58 -6.57 13.10
N PHE A 19 -1.32 -6.25 12.80
CA PHE A 19 -0.97 -5.42 11.64
C PHE A 19 -1.57 -5.90 10.31
N LEU A 20 -1.46 -7.19 10.01
CA LEU A 20 -1.96 -7.76 8.74
C LEU A 20 -3.49 -7.80 8.72
N ASP A 21 -4.09 -8.22 9.82
CA ASP A 21 -5.54 -8.36 9.95
C ASP A 21 -6.23 -7.01 9.73
N VAL A 22 -5.75 -5.96 10.39
CA VAL A 22 -6.30 -4.60 10.25
C VAL A 22 -6.19 -4.05 8.83
N CYS A 23 -5.09 -4.36 8.12
CA CYS A 23 -4.91 -3.94 6.73
C CYS A 23 -5.97 -4.54 5.79
N VAL A 24 -6.59 -5.65 6.16
CA VAL A 24 -7.61 -6.35 5.35
C VAL A 24 -9.00 -6.18 5.93
N GLU A 25 -9.19 -6.44 7.22
CA GLU A 25 -10.52 -6.47 7.86
C GLU A 25 -11.20 -5.11 7.87
N VAL A 26 -10.45 -4.01 8.13
CA VAL A 26 -11.05 -2.68 8.15
C VAL A 26 -11.51 -2.24 6.76
N PRO A 27 -10.73 -2.37 5.67
CA PRO A 27 -11.24 -2.12 4.32
C PRO A 27 -12.36 -3.07 3.89
N ALA A 28 -12.40 -4.30 4.43
CA ALA A 28 -13.46 -5.27 4.16
C ALA A 28 -14.77 -4.97 4.89
N PHE A 29 -14.69 -4.22 5.98
CA PHE A 29 -15.87 -3.86 6.78
C PHE A 29 -16.86 -3.05 5.95
N TRP A 30 -18.12 -3.49 5.88
CA TRP A 30 -19.11 -2.97 4.93
C TRP A 30 -19.28 -1.44 4.95
N PRO A 31 -19.25 -0.72 6.09
CA PRO A 31 -19.38 0.75 6.09
C PRO A 31 -18.21 1.46 5.41
N VAL A 32 -17.04 0.83 5.33
CA VAL A 32 -15.85 1.35 4.64
C VAL A 32 -15.88 0.89 3.18
N ARG A 33 -15.98 -0.43 2.96
CA ARG A 33 -15.95 -1.06 1.64
C ARG A 33 -16.99 -0.49 0.69
N ASP A 34 -18.24 -0.43 1.14
CA ASP A 34 -19.37 -0.08 0.26
C ASP A 34 -19.43 1.44 -0.06
N LYS A 35 -18.64 2.24 0.63
CA LYS A 35 -18.52 3.69 0.39
C LYS A 35 -17.21 4.10 -0.28
N MET A 36 -16.31 3.17 -0.48
CA MET A 36 -15.03 3.42 -1.10
C MET A 36 -15.16 3.41 -2.63
N VAL A 37 -15.12 4.59 -3.24
CA VAL A 37 -15.30 4.75 -4.69
C VAL A 37 -14.00 5.02 -5.42
N LEU A 38 -13.04 5.66 -4.76
CA LEU A 38 -11.75 6.03 -5.34
C LEU A 38 -10.68 6.10 -4.26
N ASN A 39 -9.53 5.54 -4.57
CA ASN A 39 -8.33 5.64 -3.76
C ASN A 39 -7.29 6.45 -4.52
N ILE A 40 -6.63 7.37 -3.82
CA ILE A 40 -5.61 8.25 -4.40
C ILE A 40 -4.32 8.08 -3.59
N THR A 41 -3.22 7.80 -4.27
CA THR A 41 -1.90 7.83 -3.67
C THR A 41 -1.07 8.96 -4.25
N ASP A 42 -0.59 9.83 -3.39
CA ASP A 42 0.35 10.88 -3.74
C ASP A 42 1.76 10.30 -3.87
N GLY A 43 2.28 10.31 -5.07
CA GLY A 43 3.64 9.96 -5.43
C GLY A 43 4.41 11.15 -6.02
N LEU A 44 3.98 12.40 -5.80
CA LEU A 44 4.72 13.56 -6.29
C LEU A 44 6.12 13.60 -5.70
N ARG A 45 6.21 13.40 -4.40
CA ARG A 45 7.48 13.25 -3.68
C ARG A 45 7.43 12.01 -2.80
N SER A 46 8.20 11.02 -3.17
CA SER A 46 8.23 9.71 -2.53
C SER A 46 9.51 9.50 -1.73
N GLN A 47 9.52 8.50 -0.86
CA GLN A 47 10.67 8.09 -0.07
C GLN A 47 10.85 6.58 -0.21
N TYR A 48 12.06 6.15 -0.58
CA TYR A 48 12.34 4.73 -0.84
C TYR A 48 12.94 3.98 0.35
N ASP A 49 13.43 4.67 1.38
CA ASP A 49 14.01 4.08 2.59
C ASP A 49 13.90 5.01 3.80
N GLY A 50 14.23 4.49 5.00
CA GLY A 50 14.28 5.29 6.24
C GLY A 50 12.93 5.69 6.83
N GLY A 51 11.82 5.07 6.39
CA GLY A 51 10.49 5.31 6.96
C GLY A 51 10.32 4.71 8.37
N PRO A 52 9.19 5.02 9.08
CA PRO A 52 8.04 5.78 8.57
C PRO A 52 8.22 7.30 8.56
N ASP A 53 9.20 7.84 9.30
CA ASP A 53 9.43 9.28 9.39
C ASP A 53 10.02 9.86 8.10
N LYS A 54 9.79 11.17 7.91
CA LYS A 54 10.33 11.88 6.77
C LYS A 54 11.86 11.93 6.84
N ASN A 55 12.52 11.39 5.81
CA ASN A 55 13.96 11.40 5.69
C ASN A 55 14.38 11.94 4.31
N ALA A 56 14.91 13.16 4.31
CA ALA A 56 15.30 13.84 3.09
C ALA A 56 16.39 13.11 2.28
N LYS A 57 17.23 12.30 2.94
CA LYS A 57 18.27 11.49 2.31
C LYS A 57 17.72 10.47 1.32
N PHE A 58 16.54 9.94 1.61
CA PHE A 58 15.90 8.89 0.82
C PHE A 58 14.68 9.38 0.03
N ALA A 59 14.44 10.71 0.07
CA ALA A 59 13.36 11.31 -0.70
C ALA A 59 13.74 11.46 -2.18
N TYR A 60 12.77 11.31 -3.06
CA TYR A 60 12.93 11.53 -4.49
C TYR A 60 11.66 12.10 -5.12
N ILE A 61 11.80 12.74 -6.26
CA ILE A 61 10.67 13.24 -7.04
C ILE A 61 10.22 12.12 -7.97
N ASP A 62 9.00 11.63 -7.79
CA ASP A 62 8.39 10.62 -8.66
C ASP A 62 7.39 11.23 -9.65
N ASN A 63 6.84 12.41 -9.32
CA ASN A 63 5.90 13.17 -10.15
C ASN A 63 4.69 12.36 -10.63
N ARG A 64 4.13 11.53 -9.76
CA ARG A 64 2.99 10.68 -10.07
C ARG A 64 1.87 10.84 -9.07
N LEU A 65 0.65 10.78 -9.58
CA LEU A 65 -0.55 10.51 -8.80
C LEU A 65 -1.11 9.16 -9.26
N TYR A 66 -1.50 8.34 -8.31
CA TYR A 66 -2.05 7.02 -8.60
C TYR A 66 -3.52 7.00 -8.17
N PHE A 67 -4.37 6.47 -9.03
CA PHE A 67 -5.81 6.38 -8.83
C PHE A 67 -6.27 4.95 -9.07
N ALA A 68 -7.10 4.41 -8.18
CA ALA A 68 -7.75 3.13 -8.38
C ALA A 68 -9.02 3.00 -7.55
N SER A 69 -9.98 2.24 -8.03
CA SER A 69 -11.13 1.79 -7.23
C SER A 69 -10.73 0.66 -6.28
N ASP A 70 -9.72 -0.15 -6.65
CA ASP A 70 -9.19 -1.25 -5.83
C ASP A 70 -7.98 -0.77 -5.00
N PRO A 71 -8.11 -0.68 -3.65
CA PRO A 71 -7.04 -0.22 -2.78
C PRO A 71 -5.86 -1.20 -2.70
N PHE A 72 -6.09 -2.49 -2.89
CA PHE A 72 -5.06 -3.52 -2.79
C PHE A 72 -4.21 -3.56 -4.07
N ALA A 73 -4.84 -3.43 -5.23
CA ALA A 73 -4.13 -3.25 -6.50
C ALA A 73 -3.27 -1.98 -6.47
N LEU A 74 -3.81 -0.88 -5.94
CA LEU A 74 -3.09 0.37 -5.79
C LEU A 74 -1.86 0.23 -4.88
N ASP A 75 -2.03 -0.39 -3.71
CA ASP A 75 -0.92 -0.65 -2.78
C ASP A 75 0.15 -1.56 -3.43
N MET A 76 -0.23 -2.56 -4.23
CA MET A 76 0.71 -3.43 -4.94
C MET A 76 1.53 -2.64 -5.98
N VAL A 77 0.89 -1.79 -6.76
CA VAL A 77 1.58 -0.93 -7.74
C VAL A 77 2.56 0.00 -7.04
N CYS A 78 2.14 0.66 -5.97
CA CYS A 78 2.99 1.57 -5.20
C CYS A 78 4.15 0.82 -4.51
N HIS A 79 3.90 -0.37 -3.95
CA HIS A 79 4.94 -1.23 -3.38
C HIS A 79 6.01 -1.57 -4.42
N ASN A 80 5.60 -2.06 -5.59
CA ASN A 80 6.52 -2.41 -6.67
C ASN A 80 7.34 -1.20 -7.14
N ARG A 81 6.73 -0.01 -7.15
CA ARG A 81 7.44 1.23 -7.49
C ARG A 81 8.55 1.56 -6.50
N ILE A 82 8.27 1.43 -5.19
CA ILE A 82 9.27 1.63 -4.13
C ILE A 82 10.38 0.58 -4.21
N VAL A 83 10.03 -0.69 -4.41
CA VAL A 83 11.00 -1.79 -4.58
C VAL A 83 11.92 -1.54 -5.77
N ALA A 84 11.37 -1.11 -6.91
CA ALA A 84 12.18 -0.77 -8.08
C ALA A 84 13.16 0.38 -7.77
N LYS A 85 12.71 1.43 -7.06
CA LYS A 85 13.57 2.54 -6.66
C LYS A 85 14.66 2.13 -5.68
N ARG A 86 14.36 1.25 -4.72
CA ARG A 86 15.37 0.68 -3.80
C ARG A 86 16.46 -0.07 -4.56
N LYS A 87 16.08 -0.91 -5.53
CA LYS A 87 17.03 -1.64 -6.38
C LYS A 87 17.92 -0.69 -7.19
N GLU A 88 17.33 0.34 -7.79
CA GLU A 88 18.05 1.38 -8.53
C GLU A 88 19.09 2.09 -7.66
N MET A 89 18.78 2.34 -6.39
CA MET A 89 19.64 3.03 -5.43
C MET A 89 20.60 2.09 -4.69
N GLY A 90 20.64 0.81 -5.02
CA GLY A 90 21.50 -0.18 -4.35
C GLY A 90 21.11 -0.47 -2.89
N VAL A 91 19.88 -0.16 -2.50
CA VAL A 91 19.38 -0.42 -1.15
C VAL A 91 18.75 -1.81 -1.10
N ALA A 92 19.10 -2.59 -0.07
CA ALA A 92 18.54 -3.92 0.12
C ALA A 92 17.01 -3.88 0.18
N VAL A 93 16.37 -4.76 -0.59
CA VAL A 93 14.93 -4.96 -0.53
C VAL A 93 14.62 -5.91 0.62
N ASN A 94 13.75 -5.49 1.52
CA ASN A 94 13.25 -6.39 2.54
C ASN A 94 12.20 -7.30 1.92
N GLU A 95 12.59 -8.55 1.66
CA GLU A 95 11.72 -9.57 1.06
C GLU A 95 10.88 -10.33 2.10
N ASN A 96 10.86 -9.86 3.35
CA ASN A 96 10.00 -10.48 4.36
C ASN A 96 8.54 -10.40 3.90
N PRO A 97 7.89 -11.55 3.63
CA PRO A 97 6.52 -11.59 3.11
C PRO A 97 5.50 -10.92 4.04
N ARG A 98 5.84 -10.77 5.33
CA ARG A 98 4.99 -10.09 6.31
C ARG A 98 4.53 -8.69 5.86
N PHE A 99 5.35 -7.96 5.12
CA PHE A 99 4.99 -6.60 4.70
C PHE A 99 4.03 -6.53 3.52
N THR A 100 3.87 -7.61 2.76
CA THR A 100 2.99 -7.69 1.58
C THR A 100 1.97 -8.80 1.68
N GLU A 101 2.02 -9.63 2.72
CA GLU A 101 1.13 -10.78 2.89
C GLU A 101 -0.35 -10.36 2.96
N TYR A 102 -0.65 -9.20 3.55
CA TYR A 102 -1.99 -8.67 3.60
C TYR A 102 -2.61 -8.45 2.21
N LEU A 103 -1.81 -8.11 1.19
CA LEU A 103 -2.28 -7.96 -0.19
C LEU A 103 -2.75 -9.30 -0.75
N ARG A 104 -1.95 -10.34 -0.57
CA ARG A 104 -2.31 -11.70 -0.99
C ARG A 104 -3.49 -12.27 -0.20
N TYR A 105 -3.56 -11.91 1.07
CA TYR A 105 -4.71 -12.30 1.92
C TYR A 105 -5.99 -11.63 1.42
N ALA A 106 -5.96 -10.34 1.12
CA ALA A 106 -7.09 -9.62 0.54
C ALA A 106 -7.55 -10.24 -0.80
N GLU A 107 -6.61 -10.62 -1.68
CA GLU A 107 -6.94 -11.28 -2.95
C GLU A 107 -7.63 -12.64 -2.72
N ARG A 108 -7.13 -13.46 -1.78
CA ARG A 108 -7.79 -14.72 -1.43
C ARG A 108 -9.21 -14.56 -0.91
N LEU A 109 -9.50 -13.44 -0.28
CA LEU A 109 -10.85 -13.09 0.20
C LEU A 109 -11.73 -12.41 -0.87
N GLY A 110 -11.21 -12.20 -2.08
CA GLY A 110 -11.95 -11.52 -3.15
C GLY A 110 -12.15 -10.03 -2.93
N LEU A 111 -11.32 -9.38 -2.11
CA LEU A 111 -11.43 -7.96 -1.75
C LEU A 111 -10.68 -7.04 -2.71
N GLY A 112 -9.79 -7.58 -3.54
CA GLY A 112 -9.01 -6.84 -4.51
C GLY A 112 -7.98 -7.72 -5.21
N ILE A 113 -7.14 -7.14 -6.05
CA ILE A 113 -6.14 -7.83 -6.87
C ILE A 113 -4.74 -7.53 -6.34
N ALA A 114 -3.99 -8.57 -5.98
CA ALA A 114 -2.60 -8.47 -5.55
C ALA A 114 -1.60 -9.04 -6.57
N ASP A 115 -2.06 -9.83 -7.53
CA ASP A 115 -1.23 -10.34 -8.62
C ASP A 115 -0.91 -9.22 -9.63
N PRO A 116 0.35 -8.76 -9.75
CA PRO A 116 0.70 -7.68 -10.69
C PRO A 116 0.34 -7.98 -12.14
N ALA A 117 0.31 -9.26 -12.54
CA ALA A 117 -0.04 -9.67 -13.91
C ALA A 117 -1.52 -9.44 -14.26
N LYS A 118 -2.37 -9.31 -13.24
CA LYS A 118 -3.82 -9.06 -13.40
C LYS A 118 -4.20 -7.59 -13.26
N ILE A 119 -3.26 -6.72 -12.86
CA ILE A 119 -3.52 -5.30 -12.66
C ILE A 119 -3.39 -4.56 -13.99
N ALA A 120 -4.49 -4.01 -14.49
CA ALA A 120 -4.48 -3.12 -15.64
C ALA A 120 -3.95 -1.74 -15.21
N HIS A 121 -2.76 -1.39 -15.67
CA HIS A 121 -2.10 -0.12 -15.35
C HIS A 121 -2.11 0.80 -16.59
N VAL A 122 -2.89 1.86 -16.54
CA VAL A 122 -3.00 2.86 -17.61
C VAL A 122 -2.25 4.13 -17.19
N ARG A 123 -1.44 4.67 -18.10
CA ARG A 123 -0.81 5.99 -17.95
C ARG A 123 -1.53 7.01 -18.82
N VAL A 124 -1.76 8.15 -18.26
CA VAL A 124 -2.31 9.34 -18.93
C VAL A 124 -1.37 10.51 -18.81
#